data_d263994f504fc2da2d3455510f5c094c
#
_entry.id   d263994f504fc2da2d3455510f5c094c
#
_cell.length_a   1.000
_cell.length_b   1.000
_cell.length_c   1.000
_cell.angle_alpha   90.00
_cell.angle_beta   90.00
_cell.angle_gamma   90.00
#
_symmetry.space_group_name_H-M   'P 1'
#
loop_
_entity.id
_entity.type
_entity.pdbx_description
1 polymer ?
#
loop_
_entity_poly.entity_id
_entity_poly.type
_entity_poly.pdbx_seq_one_letter_code
_entity_poly.pdbx_strand_id
1 'polypeptide(L)'
;MIRTFQSKINYSKSSEDVDPILVEIIRNSLNSAAEQMKRSLIRTAFSPIIYEVLDFASAIYDKNFCMLSQSPSLPGFMGTLSFCVEASVKEVGGEENLNEGDIILYNNPYGSGSHSQDAAIVMPVFINKNKLIGYTAIKAHWLDTGGKEPYSTDTVDVFQEGTIYPGLKLYKKGKLVEDVYKLIVANSRVPKAIIGDLNAQLNGVKAGARALQRIVNKYGFETFEQSVIKIYEYGEKLVRKTISKIPDGEYSGWGQMDSNGVDKGVVKFKIKINVNGSDLELDFSEAPVQQNGPINCPLPSTVSKARVAFSMMAGNGEQPNEGFFRPLVIKTKQGTMFDPVSPAPCFLNGWAGLQVIEIIYKILSEKIPNVFPASSGGCLAAAVWWGKGENNNEPWADGSPHPIGQGAFNGGDGITSMHHNSAGTRISPTEIWESRNPWLVNKIELAKDSCGAGKYRGGLGLNLEFEMLEETYVTTVVERTNFPPWGVNNGKAARSNNVILNTKNGKLNVPKKTGLKLNKGESIIFKTGGGGGYGDPIERSNKKILNDLKQEYISKEYVEKHYPQFKKTKE
;
A
#
# COMPACT_ATOMS: atom_id res chain seq x y z
N MET A 1 -11.25 -7.12 24.08
CA MET A 1 -10.07 -7.94 24.45
C MET A 1 -8.83 -7.32 23.80
N ILE A 2 -7.72 -7.20 24.52
CA ILE A 2 -6.43 -6.80 23.93
C ILE A 2 -5.85 -8.01 23.21
N ARG A 3 -5.35 -7.81 22.00
CA ARG A 3 -4.67 -8.82 21.19
C ARG A 3 -3.23 -8.40 20.98
N THR A 4 -2.33 -9.37 20.99
CA THR A 4 -0.91 -9.16 20.69
C THR A 4 -0.55 -9.99 19.47
N PHE A 5 0.10 -9.37 18.49
CA PHE A 5 0.59 -10.03 17.30
C PHE A 5 2.11 -9.90 17.22
N GLN A 6 2.76 -11.01 16.89
CA GLN A 6 4.19 -11.11 16.66
C GLN A 6 4.46 -12.10 15.53
N SER A 7 5.66 -12.07 14.94
CA SER A 7 6.07 -13.05 13.94
C SER A 7 5.93 -14.48 14.44
N LYS A 8 5.42 -15.37 13.59
CA LYS A 8 5.17 -16.80 13.88
C LYS A 8 6.38 -17.70 13.70
N ILE A 9 7.55 -17.13 13.42
CA ILE A 9 8.76 -17.95 13.31
C ILE A 9 8.96 -18.73 14.60
N ASN A 10 8.80 -20.03 14.50
CA ASN A 10 8.96 -20.96 15.60
C ASN A 10 10.02 -22.02 15.25
N TYR A 11 11.28 -21.61 15.32
CA TYR A 11 12.40 -22.54 15.24
C TYR A 11 13.43 -22.21 16.34
N SER A 12 14.03 -23.22 16.90
CA SER A 12 15.30 -23.10 17.62
C SER A 12 16.41 -22.76 16.64
N LYS A 13 17.42 -22.00 17.03
CA LYS A 13 18.57 -21.66 16.19
C LYS A 13 19.04 -22.88 15.39
N SER A 14 19.38 -22.68 14.11
CA SER A 14 19.95 -23.73 13.28
C SER A 14 21.17 -24.35 13.96
N SER A 15 21.13 -25.65 14.16
CA SER A 15 22.26 -26.42 14.71
C SER A 15 23.26 -26.84 13.63
N GLU A 16 22.91 -26.70 12.33
CA GLU A 16 23.74 -27.13 11.22
C GLU A 16 24.48 -25.97 10.56
N ASP A 17 25.72 -26.24 10.17
CA ASP A 17 26.60 -25.29 9.51
C ASP A 17 26.36 -25.36 7.99
N VAL A 18 25.37 -24.60 7.52
CA VAL A 18 25.14 -24.46 6.07
C VAL A 18 26.12 -23.43 5.51
N ASP A 19 26.75 -23.76 4.38
CA ASP A 19 27.65 -22.85 3.68
C ASP A 19 26.97 -21.46 3.44
N PRO A 20 27.51 -20.35 3.98
CA PRO A 20 26.94 -19.03 3.81
C PRO A 20 26.77 -18.61 2.35
N ILE A 21 27.64 -19.10 1.44
CA ILE A 21 27.53 -18.84 0.00
C ILE A 21 26.27 -19.50 -0.55
N LEU A 22 25.98 -20.73 -0.12
CA LEU A 22 24.78 -21.45 -0.53
C LEU A 22 23.51 -20.80 0.00
N VAL A 23 23.51 -20.33 1.25
CA VAL A 23 22.40 -19.55 1.83
C VAL A 23 22.11 -18.33 0.97
N GLU A 24 23.14 -17.58 0.57
CA GLU A 24 23.00 -16.39 -0.26
C GLU A 24 22.49 -16.71 -1.68
N ILE A 25 22.94 -17.81 -2.27
CA ILE A 25 22.45 -18.31 -3.57
C ILE A 25 20.95 -18.66 -3.47
N ILE A 26 20.52 -19.34 -2.41
CA ILE A 26 19.12 -19.70 -2.19
C ILE A 26 18.29 -18.44 -1.98
N ARG A 27 18.74 -17.47 -1.16
CA ARG A 27 18.07 -16.19 -0.93
C ARG A 27 17.83 -15.43 -2.25
N ASN A 28 18.88 -15.30 -3.08
CA ASN A 28 18.77 -14.61 -4.37
C ASN A 28 17.92 -15.40 -5.39
N SER A 29 17.92 -16.72 -5.32
CA SER A 29 17.04 -17.57 -6.13
C SER A 29 15.57 -17.39 -5.78
N LEU A 30 15.24 -17.25 -4.47
CA LEU A 30 13.89 -16.94 -4.00
C LEU A 30 13.45 -15.53 -4.44
N ASN A 31 14.32 -14.52 -4.33
CA ASN A 31 14.05 -13.17 -4.81
C ASN A 31 13.80 -13.16 -6.33
N SER A 32 14.59 -13.89 -7.10
CA SER A 32 14.40 -14.06 -8.54
C SER A 32 13.08 -14.76 -8.87
N ALA A 33 12.67 -15.75 -8.08
CA ALA A 33 11.40 -16.44 -8.25
C ALA A 33 10.20 -15.48 -8.01
N ALA A 34 10.23 -14.66 -6.96
CA ALA A 34 9.22 -13.66 -6.71
C ALA A 34 9.14 -12.60 -7.82
N GLU A 35 10.29 -12.18 -8.36
CA GLU A 35 10.34 -11.26 -9.50
C GLU A 35 9.81 -11.90 -10.80
N GLN A 36 10.01 -13.21 -11.02
CA GLN A 36 9.39 -13.94 -12.13
C GLN A 36 7.86 -13.98 -12.02
N MET A 37 7.30 -14.14 -10.80
CA MET A 37 5.86 -14.05 -10.56
C MET A 37 5.31 -12.69 -10.99
N LYS A 38 5.95 -11.61 -10.54
CA LYS A 38 5.61 -10.23 -10.90
C LYS A 38 5.65 -10.00 -12.41
N ARG A 39 6.74 -10.38 -13.07
CA ARG A 39 6.89 -10.22 -14.53
C ARG A 39 5.85 -10.99 -15.30
N SER A 40 5.51 -12.20 -14.86
CA SER A 40 4.44 -13.01 -15.46
C SER A 40 3.10 -12.28 -15.36
N LEU A 41 2.76 -11.76 -14.16
CA LEU A 41 1.54 -11.01 -13.92
C LEU A 41 1.44 -9.78 -14.83
N ILE A 42 2.44 -8.89 -14.79
CA ILE A 42 2.42 -7.62 -15.56
C ILE A 42 2.26 -7.87 -17.07
N ARG A 43 2.96 -8.89 -17.60
CA ARG A 43 2.94 -9.18 -19.06
C ARG A 43 1.64 -9.77 -19.55
N THR A 44 0.80 -10.31 -18.68
CA THR A 44 -0.43 -11.02 -19.04
C THR A 44 -1.68 -10.40 -18.42
N ALA A 45 -1.55 -9.37 -17.58
CA ALA A 45 -2.66 -8.63 -16.99
C ALA A 45 -3.43 -7.84 -18.05
N PHE A 46 -4.71 -7.67 -17.81
CA PHE A 46 -5.66 -7.05 -18.73
C PHE A 46 -5.97 -5.60 -18.36
N SER A 47 -6.03 -5.30 -17.07
CA SER A 47 -6.36 -3.95 -16.57
C SER A 47 -5.11 -3.10 -16.32
N PRO A 48 -5.14 -1.79 -16.66
CA PRO A 48 -4.06 -0.85 -16.39
C PRO A 48 -3.71 -0.73 -14.92
N ILE A 49 -4.68 -0.92 -14.02
CA ILE A 49 -4.45 -0.89 -12.57
C ILE A 49 -3.36 -1.90 -12.15
N ILE A 50 -3.22 -3.03 -12.86
CA ILE A 50 -2.20 -4.04 -12.60
C ILE A 50 -0.92 -3.76 -13.39
N TYR A 51 -0.97 -3.55 -14.72
CA TYR A 51 0.26 -3.50 -15.51
C TYR A 51 0.90 -2.09 -15.62
N GLU A 52 0.14 -0.99 -15.46
CA GLU A 52 0.66 0.38 -15.42
C GLU A 52 0.83 0.86 -13.96
N VAL A 53 -0.26 0.82 -13.19
CA VAL A 53 -0.28 1.33 -11.82
C VAL A 53 0.47 0.42 -10.85
N LEU A 54 0.58 -0.88 -11.12
CA LEU A 54 1.23 -1.92 -10.30
C LEU A 54 0.52 -2.16 -8.96
N ASP A 55 -0.82 -2.13 -8.96
CA ASP A 55 -1.61 -2.35 -7.75
C ASP A 55 -1.78 -3.85 -7.44
N PHE A 56 -0.68 -4.46 -7.01
CA PHE A 56 -0.61 -5.86 -6.64
C PHE A 56 0.57 -6.15 -5.70
N ALA A 57 0.59 -7.36 -5.13
CA ALA A 57 1.77 -7.94 -4.48
C ALA A 57 1.94 -9.40 -4.88
N SER A 58 3.19 -9.87 -4.97
CA SER A 58 3.53 -11.28 -5.18
C SER A 58 4.64 -11.72 -4.22
N ALA A 59 4.45 -12.87 -3.60
CA ALA A 59 5.38 -13.39 -2.60
C ALA A 59 5.37 -14.92 -2.53
N ILE A 60 6.43 -15.45 -1.91
CA ILE A 60 6.64 -16.87 -1.62
C ILE A 60 6.71 -17.05 -0.11
N TYR A 61 6.05 -18.06 0.40
CA TYR A 61 5.95 -18.38 1.82
C TYR A 61 6.43 -19.81 2.09
N ASP A 62 6.97 -20.04 3.28
CA ASP A 62 7.23 -21.39 3.75
C ASP A 62 5.91 -22.10 4.17
N LYS A 63 6.03 -23.36 4.58
CA LYS A 63 4.88 -24.17 5.03
C LYS A 63 4.21 -23.61 6.30
N ASN A 64 4.88 -22.75 7.07
CA ASN A 64 4.36 -22.11 8.29
C ASN A 64 3.81 -20.69 8.03
N PHE A 65 3.55 -20.34 6.76
CA PHE A 65 3.05 -19.04 6.31
C PHE A 65 4.02 -17.87 6.54
N CYS A 66 5.30 -18.16 6.83
CA CYS A 66 6.33 -17.15 7.00
C CYS A 66 6.87 -16.71 5.65
N MET A 67 7.05 -15.40 5.48
CA MET A 67 7.50 -14.83 4.20
C MET A 67 8.97 -15.13 3.93
N LEU A 68 9.22 -15.88 2.85
CA LEU A 68 10.56 -16.17 2.33
C LEU A 68 11.10 -15.04 1.47
N SER A 69 10.29 -14.58 0.53
CA SER A 69 10.65 -13.53 -0.43
C SER A 69 9.41 -12.90 -1.04
N GLN A 70 9.56 -11.66 -1.47
CA GLN A 70 8.54 -10.89 -2.19
C GLN A 70 9.18 -10.09 -3.32
N SER A 71 8.41 -9.78 -4.36
CA SER A 71 8.86 -8.83 -5.38
C SER A 71 8.57 -7.39 -4.96
N PRO A 72 9.40 -6.40 -5.35
CA PRO A 72 9.06 -4.99 -5.19
C PRO A 72 7.74 -4.66 -5.91
N SER A 73 6.71 -4.30 -5.15
CA SER A 73 5.37 -3.95 -5.60
C SER A 73 4.67 -3.12 -4.53
N LEU A 74 3.36 -3.20 -4.34
CA LEU A 74 2.63 -2.40 -3.35
C LEU A 74 2.94 -2.87 -1.91
N PRO A 75 3.73 -2.10 -1.11
CA PRO A 75 4.15 -2.53 0.23
C PRO A 75 2.98 -2.84 1.17
N GLY A 76 1.87 -2.08 1.06
CA GLY A 76 0.68 -2.31 1.86
C GLY A 76 0.06 -3.69 1.68
N PHE A 77 0.14 -4.29 0.49
CA PHE A 77 -0.35 -5.63 0.23
C PHE A 77 0.64 -6.71 0.66
N MET A 78 1.93 -6.46 0.52
CA MET A 78 2.97 -7.41 0.92
C MET A 78 2.84 -7.80 2.39
N GLY A 79 2.61 -6.83 3.28
CA GLY A 79 2.43 -7.09 4.70
C GLY A 79 1.15 -7.87 5.05
N THR A 80 0.13 -7.87 4.19
CA THR A 80 -1.15 -8.58 4.41
C THR A 80 -1.20 -9.96 3.77
N LEU A 81 -0.34 -10.24 2.78
CA LEU A 81 -0.48 -11.44 1.96
C LEU A 81 -0.22 -12.74 2.74
N SER A 82 0.63 -12.73 3.78
CA SER A 82 0.82 -13.87 4.68
C SER A 82 -0.49 -14.28 5.38
N PHE A 83 -1.29 -13.29 5.79
CA PHE A 83 -2.61 -13.53 6.38
C PHE A 83 -3.59 -14.12 5.37
N CYS A 84 -3.53 -13.68 4.11
CA CYS A 84 -4.36 -14.28 3.05
C CYS A 84 -4.02 -15.76 2.85
N VAL A 85 -2.72 -16.11 2.85
CA VAL A 85 -2.28 -17.51 2.70
C VAL A 85 -2.81 -18.34 3.87
N GLU A 86 -2.55 -17.91 5.10
CA GLU A 86 -3.02 -18.64 6.29
C GLU A 86 -4.55 -18.76 6.34
N ALA A 87 -5.27 -17.65 6.15
CA ALA A 87 -6.73 -17.66 6.18
C ALA A 87 -7.31 -18.56 5.09
N SER A 88 -6.80 -18.49 3.86
CA SER A 88 -7.28 -19.31 2.76
C SER A 88 -7.06 -20.81 2.99
N VAL A 89 -5.91 -21.20 3.58
CA VAL A 89 -5.64 -22.59 3.94
C VAL A 89 -6.57 -23.07 5.05
N LYS A 90 -6.78 -22.25 6.07
CA LYS A 90 -7.72 -22.55 7.15
C LYS A 90 -9.16 -22.74 6.66
N GLU A 91 -9.63 -21.87 5.78
CA GLU A 91 -11.00 -21.91 5.25
C GLU A 91 -11.27 -23.14 4.35
N VAL A 92 -10.25 -23.69 3.69
CA VAL A 92 -10.40 -24.95 2.95
C VAL A 92 -10.22 -26.20 3.82
N GLY A 93 -10.10 -26.04 5.15
CA GLY A 93 -10.05 -27.10 6.14
C GLY A 93 -8.65 -27.55 6.53
N GLY A 94 -7.62 -26.73 6.34
CA GLY A 94 -6.24 -27.00 6.77
C GLY A 94 -5.37 -27.67 5.70
N GLU A 95 -4.11 -27.90 6.08
CA GLU A 95 -3.09 -28.49 5.17
C GLU A 95 -3.47 -29.90 4.69
N GLU A 96 -4.14 -30.69 5.54
CA GLU A 96 -4.59 -32.05 5.23
C GLU A 96 -5.59 -32.12 4.07
N ASN A 97 -6.24 -31.01 3.77
CA ASN A 97 -7.18 -30.90 2.66
C ASN A 97 -6.54 -30.31 1.38
N LEU A 98 -5.25 -30.00 1.41
CA LEU A 98 -4.52 -29.49 0.24
C LEU A 98 -3.98 -30.61 -0.63
N ASN A 99 -4.03 -30.41 -1.93
CA ASN A 99 -3.45 -31.34 -2.91
C ASN A 99 -2.62 -30.57 -3.94
N GLU A 100 -1.69 -31.27 -4.59
CA GLU A 100 -0.95 -30.73 -5.73
C GLU A 100 -1.94 -30.26 -6.82
N GLY A 101 -1.75 -29.04 -7.30
CA GLY A 101 -2.59 -28.41 -8.31
C GLY A 101 -3.83 -27.71 -7.78
N ASP A 102 -4.04 -27.68 -6.44
CA ASP A 102 -5.08 -26.82 -5.84
C ASP A 102 -4.66 -25.34 -5.98
N ILE A 103 -5.65 -24.46 -6.20
CA ILE A 103 -5.48 -23.01 -6.18
C ILE A 103 -6.70 -22.41 -5.47
N ILE A 104 -6.45 -21.52 -4.51
CA ILE A 104 -7.46 -20.96 -3.64
C ILE A 104 -7.62 -19.47 -3.94
N LEU A 105 -8.88 -19.01 -4.03
CA LEU A 105 -9.27 -17.61 -4.11
C LEU A 105 -9.72 -17.11 -2.73
N TYR A 106 -9.21 -15.97 -2.29
CA TYR A 106 -9.54 -15.36 -1.00
C TYR A 106 -9.54 -13.83 -1.06
N ASN A 107 -10.58 -13.18 -0.54
CA ASN A 107 -10.62 -11.71 -0.45
C ASN A 107 -11.36 -11.17 0.78
N ASN A 108 -11.77 -12.02 1.74
CA ASN A 108 -12.48 -11.54 2.93
C ASN A 108 -11.63 -10.47 3.68
N PRO A 109 -12.09 -9.22 3.84
CA PRO A 109 -11.31 -8.12 4.42
C PRO A 109 -10.73 -8.41 5.80
N TYR A 110 -11.45 -9.14 6.64
CA TYR A 110 -11.01 -9.47 8.00
C TYR A 110 -9.83 -10.43 8.06
N GLY A 111 -9.65 -11.27 7.05
CA GLY A 111 -8.49 -12.15 6.92
C GLY A 111 -7.47 -11.66 5.89
N SER A 112 -7.91 -10.85 4.91
CA SER A 112 -7.01 -10.33 3.88
C SER A 112 -6.33 -9.01 4.25
N GLY A 113 -6.92 -8.24 5.16
CA GLY A 113 -6.41 -6.93 5.56
C GLY A 113 -6.48 -5.86 4.48
N SER A 114 -7.39 -6.00 3.53
CA SER A 114 -7.67 -5.01 2.49
C SER A 114 -9.14 -5.11 2.07
N HIS A 115 -9.60 -4.26 1.17
CA HIS A 115 -10.98 -4.31 0.69
C HIS A 115 -11.24 -5.53 -0.23
N SER A 116 -12.50 -5.83 -0.51
CA SER A 116 -12.92 -7.03 -1.26
C SER A 116 -12.42 -7.08 -2.71
N GLN A 117 -12.08 -5.93 -3.32
CA GLN A 117 -11.48 -5.88 -4.66
C GLN A 117 -10.06 -6.47 -4.71
N ASP A 118 -9.37 -6.56 -3.59
CA ASP A 118 -8.00 -7.08 -3.52
C ASP A 118 -8.01 -8.60 -3.40
N ALA A 119 -8.24 -9.27 -4.52
CA ALA A 119 -8.34 -10.72 -4.58
C ALA A 119 -6.96 -11.40 -4.51
N ALA A 120 -6.80 -12.30 -3.56
CA ALA A 120 -5.61 -13.13 -3.41
C ALA A 120 -5.82 -14.50 -4.05
N ILE A 121 -4.88 -14.90 -4.90
CA ILE A 121 -4.75 -16.26 -5.45
C ILE A 121 -3.58 -16.94 -4.75
N VAL A 122 -3.87 -18.04 -4.08
CA VAL A 122 -2.90 -18.82 -3.27
C VAL A 122 -2.76 -20.23 -3.83
N MET A 123 -1.51 -20.65 -4.06
CA MET A 123 -1.19 -21.99 -4.57
C MET A 123 -0.24 -22.70 -3.61
N PRO A 124 -0.64 -23.83 -2.99
CA PRO A 124 0.27 -24.68 -2.25
C PRO A 124 1.26 -25.36 -3.20
N VAL A 125 2.51 -25.46 -2.78
CA VAL A 125 3.61 -26.01 -3.59
C VAL A 125 4.10 -27.31 -2.99
N PHE A 126 4.03 -28.38 -3.77
CA PHE A 126 4.42 -29.72 -3.35
C PHE A 126 5.65 -30.21 -4.14
N ILE A 127 6.45 -31.09 -3.51
CA ILE A 127 7.43 -31.94 -4.16
C ILE A 127 7.05 -33.40 -3.90
N ASN A 128 7.51 -34.32 -4.79
CA ASN A 128 7.23 -35.76 -4.66
C ASN A 128 5.72 -36.05 -4.46
N LYS A 129 4.84 -35.26 -5.07
CA LYS A 129 3.36 -35.33 -5.06
C LYS A 129 2.66 -34.99 -3.75
N ASN A 130 3.28 -35.18 -2.59
CA ASN A 130 2.58 -35.04 -1.29
C ASN A 130 3.38 -34.29 -0.21
N LYS A 131 4.62 -33.88 -0.46
CA LYS A 131 5.39 -33.10 0.52
C LYS A 131 5.20 -31.62 0.25
N LEU A 132 4.42 -30.94 1.10
CA LEU A 132 4.25 -29.49 1.07
C LEU A 132 5.57 -28.79 1.44
N ILE A 133 6.00 -27.84 0.61
CA ILE A 133 7.25 -27.08 0.82
C ILE A 133 6.99 -25.58 1.03
N GLY A 134 5.78 -25.11 0.79
CA GLY A 134 5.41 -23.71 0.94
C GLY A 134 4.27 -23.29 0.04
N TYR A 135 4.14 -21.99 -0.15
CA TYR A 135 3.04 -21.40 -0.92
C TYR A 135 3.56 -20.28 -1.82
N THR A 136 2.91 -20.12 -2.96
CA THR A 136 3.03 -18.90 -3.78
C THR A 136 1.70 -18.15 -3.76
N ALA A 137 1.76 -16.83 -3.66
CA ALA A 137 0.56 -16.01 -3.58
C ALA A 137 0.72 -14.71 -4.37
N ILE A 138 -0.36 -14.31 -5.02
CA ILE A 138 -0.51 -12.99 -5.66
C ILE A 138 -1.83 -12.40 -5.21
N LYS A 139 -1.78 -11.17 -4.68
CA LYS A 139 -2.93 -10.33 -4.40
C LYS A 139 -2.92 -9.18 -5.41
N ALA A 140 -4.03 -8.94 -6.08
CA ALA A 140 -4.16 -7.85 -7.06
C ALA A 140 -5.52 -7.17 -6.93
N HIS A 141 -5.54 -5.86 -7.19
CA HIS A 141 -6.76 -5.08 -7.22
C HIS A 141 -7.58 -5.39 -8.47
N TRP A 142 -8.78 -5.95 -8.28
CA TRP A 142 -9.75 -6.12 -9.35
C TRP A 142 -10.62 -4.89 -9.46
N LEU A 143 -10.88 -4.44 -10.68
CA LEU A 143 -11.63 -3.20 -10.93
C LEU A 143 -13.05 -3.20 -10.36
N ASP A 144 -13.67 -4.38 -10.24
CA ASP A 144 -15.02 -4.51 -9.68
C ASP A 144 -15.30 -5.92 -9.19
N THR A 145 -15.86 -6.03 -7.99
CA THR A 145 -16.32 -7.27 -7.35
C THR A 145 -17.79 -7.20 -6.93
N GLY A 146 -18.58 -6.31 -7.54
CA GLY A 146 -20.03 -6.27 -7.34
C GLY A 146 -20.51 -5.58 -6.07
N GLY A 147 -19.79 -4.60 -5.55
CA GLY A 147 -20.24 -3.75 -4.44
C GLY A 147 -21.29 -2.71 -4.84
N LYS A 148 -21.61 -1.80 -3.90
CA LYS A 148 -22.52 -0.65 -4.12
C LYS A 148 -22.13 0.14 -5.35
N GLU A 149 -20.84 0.48 -5.45
CA GLU A 149 -20.19 1.06 -6.62
C GLU A 149 -18.86 0.34 -6.85
N PRO A 150 -18.19 0.49 -8.00
CA PRO A 150 -16.84 -0.07 -8.20
C PRO A 150 -15.87 0.36 -7.10
N TYR A 151 -16.06 1.58 -6.57
CA TYR A 151 -15.37 2.08 -5.39
C TYR A 151 -16.27 2.99 -4.57
N SER A 152 -16.26 2.86 -3.22
CA SER A 152 -17.14 3.63 -2.33
C SER A 152 -16.42 4.19 -1.12
N THR A 153 -16.80 5.40 -0.71
CA THR A 153 -16.26 6.08 0.48
C THR A 153 -17.28 6.22 1.61
N ASP A 154 -18.48 5.65 1.44
CA ASP A 154 -19.65 5.83 2.29
C ASP A 154 -20.40 4.52 2.58
N THR A 155 -19.69 3.40 2.52
CA THR A 155 -20.23 2.10 2.95
C THR A 155 -20.40 2.07 4.47
N VAL A 156 -21.46 1.38 4.95
CA VAL A 156 -21.79 1.27 6.38
C VAL A 156 -21.65 -0.15 6.91
N ASP A 157 -21.44 -1.10 6.03
CA ASP A 157 -21.09 -2.49 6.34
C ASP A 157 -20.23 -3.10 5.21
N VAL A 158 -19.56 -4.20 5.51
CA VAL A 158 -18.67 -4.89 4.58
C VAL A 158 -19.40 -5.50 3.38
N PHE A 159 -20.72 -5.77 3.48
CA PHE A 159 -21.50 -6.39 2.40
C PHE A 159 -21.79 -5.39 1.26
N GLN A 160 -21.73 -4.10 1.54
CA GLN A 160 -21.84 -3.06 0.52
C GLN A 160 -20.53 -2.90 -0.30
N GLU A 161 -19.43 -3.48 0.17
CA GLU A 161 -18.08 -3.25 -0.37
C GLU A 161 -17.73 -4.18 -1.53
N GLY A 162 -18.45 -5.27 -1.73
CA GLY A 162 -18.26 -6.23 -2.82
C GLY A 162 -18.46 -7.67 -2.38
N THR A 163 -18.42 -8.57 -3.35
CA THR A 163 -18.55 -10.01 -3.12
C THR A 163 -17.36 -10.54 -2.34
N ILE A 164 -17.65 -11.26 -1.26
CA ILE A 164 -16.66 -11.93 -0.42
C ILE A 164 -16.46 -13.37 -0.89
N TYR A 165 -15.22 -13.71 -1.25
CA TYR A 165 -14.77 -15.07 -1.54
C TYR A 165 -14.00 -15.60 -0.31
N PRO A 166 -14.63 -16.45 0.52
CA PRO A 166 -14.11 -16.81 1.85
C PRO A 166 -13.12 -17.99 1.84
N GLY A 167 -12.31 -18.14 0.81
CA GLY A 167 -11.41 -19.29 0.67
C GLY A 167 -12.02 -20.41 -0.16
N LEU A 168 -12.19 -20.15 -1.45
CA LEU A 168 -12.76 -21.12 -2.40
C LEU A 168 -11.64 -21.77 -3.23
N LYS A 169 -11.64 -23.10 -3.34
CA LYS A 169 -10.76 -23.77 -4.31
C LYS A 169 -11.25 -23.48 -5.73
N LEU A 170 -10.58 -22.55 -6.42
CA LEU A 170 -10.82 -22.27 -7.83
C LEU A 170 -10.31 -23.41 -8.72
N TYR A 171 -9.22 -24.08 -8.30
CA TYR A 171 -8.74 -25.32 -8.90
C TYR A 171 -8.66 -26.41 -7.84
N LYS A 172 -9.12 -27.60 -8.17
CA LYS A 172 -8.96 -28.84 -7.37
C LYS A 172 -8.15 -29.84 -8.14
N LYS A 173 -6.97 -30.21 -7.62
CA LYS A 173 -6.05 -31.19 -8.26
C LYS A 173 -5.78 -30.85 -9.73
N GLY A 174 -5.54 -29.58 -10.03
CA GLY A 174 -5.27 -29.08 -11.37
C GLY A 174 -6.50 -28.87 -12.27
N LYS A 175 -7.70 -29.17 -11.83
CA LYS A 175 -8.95 -28.99 -12.60
C LYS A 175 -9.71 -27.77 -12.13
N LEU A 176 -10.15 -26.92 -13.07
CA LEU A 176 -10.98 -25.74 -12.78
C LEU A 176 -12.31 -26.18 -12.15
N VAL A 177 -12.74 -25.46 -11.13
CA VAL A 177 -14.07 -25.57 -10.52
C VAL A 177 -14.99 -24.56 -11.20
N GLU A 178 -15.71 -25.02 -12.23
CA GLU A 178 -16.53 -24.19 -13.12
C GLU A 178 -17.54 -23.29 -12.39
N ASP A 179 -18.16 -23.79 -11.31
CA ASP A 179 -19.17 -23.02 -10.58
C ASP A 179 -18.55 -21.84 -9.82
N VAL A 180 -17.35 -21.99 -9.28
CA VAL A 180 -16.59 -20.89 -8.67
C VAL A 180 -16.20 -19.85 -9.72
N TYR A 181 -15.74 -20.31 -10.88
CA TYR A 181 -15.39 -19.42 -11.99
C TYR A 181 -16.62 -18.62 -12.47
N LYS A 182 -17.76 -19.27 -12.68
CA LYS A 182 -19.03 -18.61 -13.05
C LYS A 182 -19.47 -17.57 -12.01
N LEU A 183 -19.32 -17.91 -10.71
CA LEU A 183 -19.65 -16.99 -9.62
C LEU A 183 -18.80 -15.71 -9.69
N ILE A 184 -17.49 -15.81 -9.96
CA ILE A 184 -16.61 -14.66 -10.12
C ILE A 184 -17.09 -13.77 -11.28
N VAL A 185 -17.33 -14.38 -12.44
CA VAL A 185 -17.74 -13.66 -13.66
C VAL A 185 -19.08 -12.95 -13.49
N ALA A 186 -20.05 -13.61 -12.83
CA ALA A 186 -21.39 -13.07 -12.62
C ALA A 186 -21.44 -11.89 -11.64
N ASN A 187 -20.44 -11.73 -10.77
CA ASN A 187 -20.38 -10.70 -9.74
C ASN A 187 -19.51 -9.50 -10.12
N SER A 188 -19.27 -9.26 -11.41
CA SER A 188 -18.52 -8.10 -11.87
C SER A 188 -19.25 -7.37 -13.01
N ARG A 189 -19.23 -6.03 -12.96
CA ARG A 189 -19.72 -5.17 -14.06
C ARG A 189 -18.75 -5.17 -15.26
N VAL A 190 -17.47 -5.55 -15.03
CA VAL A 190 -16.39 -5.59 -16.05
C VAL A 190 -15.77 -6.99 -16.18
N PRO A 191 -16.56 -8.03 -16.49
CA PRO A 191 -16.13 -9.43 -16.41
C PRO A 191 -14.93 -9.75 -17.34
N LYS A 192 -14.81 -9.10 -18.49
CA LYS A 192 -13.67 -9.29 -19.42
C LYS A 192 -12.33 -8.94 -18.75
N ALA A 193 -12.27 -7.83 -18.01
CA ALA A 193 -11.08 -7.41 -17.30
C ALA A 193 -10.75 -8.38 -16.15
N ILE A 194 -11.76 -8.77 -15.36
CA ILE A 194 -11.59 -9.71 -14.24
C ILE A 194 -11.06 -11.06 -14.70
N ILE A 195 -11.59 -11.61 -15.80
CA ILE A 195 -11.11 -12.88 -16.36
C ILE A 195 -9.64 -12.77 -16.80
N GLY A 196 -9.27 -11.67 -17.47
CA GLY A 196 -7.90 -11.43 -17.92
C GLY A 196 -6.92 -11.35 -16.74
N ASP A 197 -7.27 -10.57 -15.72
CA ASP A 197 -6.44 -10.37 -14.52
C ASP A 197 -6.35 -11.62 -13.66
N LEU A 198 -7.44 -12.37 -13.50
CA LEU A 198 -7.43 -13.67 -12.83
C LEU A 198 -6.47 -14.64 -13.52
N ASN A 199 -6.52 -14.76 -14.86
CA ASN A 199 -5.61 -15.61 -15.62
C ASN A 199 -4.15 -15.16 -15.45
N ALA A 200 -3.89 -13.87 -15.39
CA ALA A 200 -2.56 -13.33 -15.14
C ALA A 200 -2.04 -13.70 -13.74
N GLN A 201 -2.88 -13.61 -12.69
CA GLN A 201 -2.53 -14.06 -11.34
C GLN A 201 -2.27 -15.58 -11.30
N LEU A 202 -3.09 -16.40 -11.97
CA LEU A 202 -2.89 -17.85 -12.08
C LEU A 202 -1.54 -18.19 -12.74
N ASN A 203 -1.17 -17.49 -13.81
CA ASN A 203 0.12 -17.67 -14.47
C ASN A 203 1.27 -17.30 -13.53
N GLY A 204 1.13 -16.22 -12.78
CA GLY A 204 2.14 -15.75 -11.83
C GLY A 204 2.38 -16.73 -10.68
N VAL A 205 1.32 -17.22 -9.99
CA VAL A 205 1.49 -18.19 -8.89
C VAL A 205 2.08 -19.53 -9.38
N LYS A 206 1.67 -20.01 -10.56
CA LYS A 206 2.25 -21.22 -11.19
C LYS A 206 3.73 -21.03 -11.56
N ALA A 207 4.13 -19.83 -12.01
CA ALA A 207 5.54 -19.55 -12.29
C ALA A 207 6.39 -19.60 -11.02
N GLY A 208 5.90 -18.99 -9.92
CA GLY A 208 6.55 -19.05 -8.61
C GLY A 208 6.64 -20.47 -8.06
N ALA A 209 5.57 -21.26 -8.16
CA ALA A 209 5.54 -22.65 -7.71
C ALA A 209 6.62 -23.50 -8.41
N ARG A 210 6.69 -23.40 -9.74
CA ARG A 210 7.76 -24.09 -10.51
C ARG A 210 9.16 -23.62 -10.12
N ALA A 211 9.33 -22.33 -9.81
CA ALA A 211 10.63 -21.80 -9.40
C ALA A 211 11.02 -22.33 -8.00
N LEU A 212 10.11 -22.34 -7.04
CA LEU A 212 10.34 -22.87 -5.70
C LEU A 212 10.66 -24.38 -5.75
N GLN A 213 9.91 -25.17 -6.54
CA GLN A 213 10.19 -26.58 -6.76
C GLN A 213 11.60 -26.80 -7.33
N ARG A 214 12.03 -26.01 -8.32
CA ARG A 214 13.40 -26.11 -8.89
C ARG A 214 14.48 -25.83 -7.84
N ILE A 215 14.29 -24.84 -6.97
CA ILE A 215 15.24 -24.51 -5.91
C ILE A 215 15.38 -25.71 -4.97
N VAL A 216 14.26 -26.22 -4.45
CA VAL A 216 14.25 -27.32 -3.50
C VAL A 216 14.79 -28.63 -4.11
N ASN A 217 14.42 -28.94 -5.36
CA ASN A 217 14.94 -30.14 -6.06
C ASN A 217 16.43 -30.04 -6.35
N LYS A 218 16.96 -28.82 -6.61
CA LYS A 218 18.40 -28.64 -6.91
C LYS A 218 19.29 -28.77 -5.69
N TYR A 219 18.86 -28.21 -4.54
CA TYR A 219 19.72 -28.12 -3.35
C TYR A 219 19.36 -29.13 -2.26
N GLY A 220 18.24 -29.84 -2.41
CA GLY A 220 17.68 -30.71 -1.39
C GLY A 220 16.80 -29.98 -0.38
N PHE A 221 15.77 -30.68 0.11
CA PHE A 221 14.78 -30.08 1.01
C PHE A 221 15.40 -29.66 2.36
N GLU A 222 16.24 -30.49 2.94
CA GLU A 222 16.88 -30.24 4.24
C GLU A 222 17.81 -29.02 4.20
N THR A 223 18.68 -28.97 3.18
CA THR A 223 19.54 -27.80 2.93
C THR A 223 18.72 -26.52 2.70
N PHE A 224 17.59 -26.62 2.01
CA PHE A 224 16.68 -25.51 1.81
C PHE A 224 16.08 -25.03 3.14
N GLU A 225 15.53 -25.92 3.99
CA GLU A 225 14.96 -25.55 5.30
C GLU A 225 16.02 -24.89 6.20
N GLN A 226 17.23 -25.43 6.27
CA GLN A 226 18.32 -24.84 7.05
C GLN A 226 18.73 -23.47 6.51
N SER A 227 18.78 -23.31 5.20
CA SER A 227 19.06 -22.01 4.58
C SER A 227 17.99 -20.97 4.89
N VAL A 228 16.70 -21.36 4.90
CA VAL A 228 15.58 -20.49 5.28
C VAL A 228 15.74 -19.97 6.71
N ILE A 229 16.13 -20.83 7.66
CA ILE A 229 16.41 -20.43 9.04
C ILE A 229 17.51 -19.35 9.08
N LYS A 230 18.61 -19.56 8.34
CA LYS A 230 19.72 -18.59 8.26
C LYS A 230 19.29 -17.26 7.63
N ILE A 231 18.44 -17.30 6.60
CA ILE A 231 17.87 -16.09 5.98
C ILE A 231 17.04 -15.29 7.00
N TYR A 232 16.23 -15.95 7.81
CA TYR A 232 15.44 -15.29 8.85
C TYR A 232 16.33 -14.74 9.99
N GLU A 233 17.34 -15.50 10.44
CA GLU A 233 18.32 -15.02 11.44
C GLU A 233 19.07 -13.79 10.96
N TYR A 234 19.46 -13.76 9.67
CA TYR A 234 20.10 -12.57 9.07
C TYR A 234 19.18 -11.35 9.10
N GLY A 235 17.93 -11.52 8.66
CA GLY A 235 16.94 -10.46 8.66
C GLY A 235 16.68 -9.88 10.07
N GLU A 236 16.51 -10.74 11.05
CA GLU A 236 16.33 -10.35 12.46
C GLU A 236 17.54 -9.57 12.99
N LYS A 237 18.76 -10.07 12.76
CA LYS A 237 20.00 -9.41 13.20
C LYS A 237 20.14 -8.01 12.60
N LEU A 238 19.78 -7.84 11.32
CA LEU A 238 19.86 -6.55 10.62
C LEU A 238 18.96 -5.51 11.30
N VAL A 239 17.68 -5.84 11.53
CA VAL A 239 16.72 -4.89 12.08
C VAL A 239 16.98 -4.60 13.55
N ARG A 240 17.38 -5.60 14.35
CA ARG A 240 17.77 -5.41 15.75
C ARG A 240 18.92 -4.41 15.90
N LYS A 241 19.92 -4.47 15.02
CA LYS A 241 21.03 -3.51 14.97
C LYS A 241 20.55 -2.07 14.70
N THR A 242 19.44 -1.90 13.98
CA THR A 242 18.89 -0.57 13.70
C THR A 242 18.04 -0.08 14.85
N ILE A 243 17.19 -0.94 15.43
CA ILE A 243 16.33 -0.58 16.57
C ILE A 243 17.19 -0.15 17.77
N SER A 244 18.30 -0.87 18.07
CA SER A 244 19.19 -0.53 19.18
C SER A 244 19.85 0.85 19.12
N LYS A 245 19.67 1.59 18.01
CA LYS A 245 20.08 3.00 17.89
C LYS A 245 18.99 3.98 18.32
N ILE A 246 17.77 3.50 18.50
CA ILE A 246 16.64 4.29 19.00
C ILE A 246 16.73 4.27 20.52
N PRO A 247 16.70 5.40 21.22
CA PRO A 247 16.71 5.41 22.68
C PRO A 247 15.55 4.61 23.26
N ASP A 248 15.81 3.88 24.35
CA ASP A 248 14.77 3.18 25.08
C ASP A 248 13.73 4.16 25.65
N GLY A 249 12.48 3.75 25.67
CA GLY A 249 11.40 4.55 26.24
C GLY A 249 10.05 4.36 25.58
N GLU A 250 9.05 5.00 26.16
CA GLU A 250 7.69 5.07 25.65
C GLU A 250 7.48 6.40 24.92
N TYR A 251 7.01 6.33 23.68
CA TYR A 251 6.70 7.45 22.82
C TYR A 251 5.23 7.37 22.39
N SER A 252 4.57 8.50 22.20
CA SER A 252 3.18 8.47 21.71
C SER A 252 2.85 9.71 20.88
N GLY A 253 1.86 9.57 20.01
CA GLY A 253 1.37 10.67 19.20
C GLY A 253 -0.03 10.44 18.67
N TRP A 254 -0.61 11.51 18.14
CA TRP A 254 -1.96 11.53 17.61
C TRP A 254 -1.94 11.61 16.09
N GLY A 255 -2.73 10.73 15.48
CA GLY A 255 -3.10 10.75 14.08
C GLY A 255 -4.57 11.13 13.90
N GLN A 256 -4.96 11.37 12.65
CA GLN A 256 -6.34 11.74 12.34
C GLN A 256 -6.68 11.46 10.89
N MET A 257 -7.99 11.22 10.65
CA MET A 257 -8.63 11.16 9.35
C MET A 257 -9.54 12.37 9.20
N ASP A 258 -9.69 12.92 7.99
CA ASP A 258 -10.57 14.06 7.71
C ASP A 258 -12.04 13.76 8.05
N SER A 259 -12.49 12.52 7.80
CA SER A 259 -13.79 11.96 8.17
C SER A 259 -13.77 10.44 8.06
N ASN A 260 -14.80 9.76 8.58
CA ASN A 260 -14.98 8.31 8.35
C ASN A 260 -15.70 7.99 7.02
N GLY A 261 -16.13 9.01 6.25
CA GLY A 261 -16.85 8.84 4.98
C GLY A 261 -18.37 8.93 5.10
N VAL A 262 -18.94 8.62 6.26
CA VAL A 262 -20.39 8.65 6.57
C VAL A 262 -20.71 9.79 7.50
N ASP A 263 -20.11 9.79 8.69
CA ASP A 263 -20.33 10.82 9.69
C ASP A 263 -19.45 12.04 9.41
N LYS A 264 -19.96 13.22 9.75
CA LYS A 264 -19.18 14.46 9.68
C LYS A 264 -18.19 14.55 10.86
N GLY A 265 -17.03 15.04 10.60
CA GLY A 265 -16.01 15.35 11.60
C GLY A 265 -14.77 14.47 11.53
N VAL A 266 -13.76 14.94 12.21
CA VAL A 266 -12.43 14.35 12.27
C VAL A 266 -12.42 13.11 13.17
N VAL A 267 -11.82 12.02 12.70
CA VAL A 267 -11.58 10.83 13.53
C VAL A 267 -10.15 10.87 14.01
N LYS A 268 -9.94 11.05 15.32
CA LYS A 268 -8.62 11.06 15.96
C LYS A 268 -8.28 9.69 16.53
N PHE A 269 -7.01 9.32 16.44
CA PHE A 269 -6.49 8.08 17.03
C PHE A 269 -5.10 8.31 17.64
N LYS A 270 -4.73 7.49 18.61
CA LYS A 270 -3.43 7.54 19.29
C LYS A 270 -2.64 6.27 18.98
N ILE A 271 -1.33 6.42 18.78
CA ILE A 271 -0.38 5.32 18.67
C ILE A 271 0.67 5.50 19.76
N LYS A 272 1.03 4.41 20.44
CA LYS A 272 2.17 4.34 21.34
C LYS A 272 3.25 3.46 20.73
N ILE A 273 4.49 3.83 20.99
CA ILE A 273 5.69 3.09 20.58
C ILE A 273 6.50 2.86 21.85
N ASN A 274 6.82 1.61 22.14
CA ASN A 274 7.72 1.26 23.24
C ASN A 274 8.98 0.61 22.65
N VAL A 275 10.14 1.18 22.97
CA VAL A 275 11.47 0.68 22.55
C VAL A 275 12.17 0.13 23.79
N ASN A 276 12.62 -1.13 23.71
CA ASN A 276 13.35 -1.79 24.77
C ASN A 276 14.54 -2.57 24.16
N GLY A 277 15.71 -1.99 24.23
CA GLY A 277 16.94 -2.53 23.66
C GLY A 277 16.86 -2.67 22.13
N SER A 278 16.57 -3.87 21.65
CA SER A 278 16.42 -4.17 20.21
C SER A 278 15.02 -4.63 19.81
N ASP A 279 14.06 -4.53 20.72
CA ASP A 279 12.65 -4.84 20.47
C ASP A 279 11.82 -3.56 20.37
N LEU A 280 10.79 -3.59 19.56
CA LEU A 280 9.88 -2.47 19.32
C LEU A 280 8.42 -2.94 19.41
N GLU A 281 7.64 -2.26 20.25
CA GLU A 281 6.21 -2.50 20.35
C GLU A 281 5.44 -1.30 19.79
N LEU A 282 4.44 -1.58 18.95
CA LEU A 282 3.46 -0.62 18.47
C LEU A 282 2.10 -0.93 19.08
N ASP A 283 1.56 -0.01 19.87
CA ASP A 283 0.31 -0.20 20.60
C ASP A 283 -0.80 0.71 20.05
N PHE A 284 -1.85 0.08 19.52
CA PHE A 284 -3.06 0.68 18.98
C PHE A 284 -4.27 0.50 19.91
N SER A 285 -4.09 0.05 21.13
CA SER A 285 -5.19 -0.29 22.04
C SER A 285 -6.02 0.92 22.49
N GLU A 286 -5.47 2.13 22.40
CA GLU A 286 -6.15 3.41 22.66
C GLU A 286 -6.83 4.02 21.43
N ALA A 287 -6.98 3.25 20.33
CA ALA A 287 -7.73 3.68 19.16
C ALA A 287 -9.22 3.89 19.50
N PRO A 288 -9.92 4.76 18.76
CA PRO A 288 -11.36 4.92 18.93
C PRO A 288 -12.10 3.61 18.61
N VAL A 289 -13.35 3.51 19.05
CA VAL A 289 -14.23 2.41 18.67
C VAL A 289 -14.32 2.31 17.14
N GLN A 290 -14.63 1.10 16.64
CA GLN A 290 -14.84 0.92 15.21
C GLN A 290 -15.85 1.92 14.67
N GLN A 291 -15.61 2.42 13.46
CA GLN A 291 -16.35 3.52 12.85
C GLN A 291 -17.53 3.03 12.02
N ASN A 292 -18.57 3.85 11.91
CA ASN A 292 -19.73 3.58 11.04
C ASN A 292 -19.36 3.62 9.55
N GLY A 293 -18.30 4.34 9.20
CA GLY A 293 -17.81 4.45 7.83
C GLY A 293 -16.57 3.60 7.57
N PRO A 294 -16.13 3.47 6.31
CA PRO A 294 -15.24 2.41 5.82
C PRO A 294 -13.74 2.58 6.15
N ILE A 295 -13.38 3.40 7.12
CA ILE A 295 -11.97 3.63 7.49
C ILE A 295 -11.41 2.62 8.51
N ASN A 296 -12.16 1.59 8.86
CA ASN A 296 -11.70 0.57 9.79
C ASN A 296 -10.58 -0.29 9.18
N CYS A 297 -9.57 -0.57 9.97
CA CYS A 297 -8.43 -1.42 9.60
C CYS A 297 -8.57 -2.79 10.27
N PRO A 298 -8.98 -3.85 9.57
CA PRO A 298 -8.89 -5.21 10.11
C PRO A 298 -7.50 -5.52 10.63
N LEU A 299 -7.38 -6.41 11.61
CA LEU A 299 -6.09 -6.74 12.24
C LEU A 299 -4.94 -6.97 11.23
N PRO A 300 -5.12 -7.74 10.14
CA PRO A 300 -4.04 -7.90 9.15
C PRO A 300 -3.63 -6.58 8.49
N SER A 301 -4.57 -5.64 8.26
CA SER A 301 -4.26 -4.31 7.72
C SER A 301 -3.39 -3.51 8.70
N THR A 302 -3.77 -3.47 9.98
CA THR A 302 -3.01 -2.78 11.03
C THR A 302 -1.60 -3.34 11.16
N VAL A 303 -1.48 -4.68 11.21
CA VAL A 303 -0.18 -5.37 11.25
C VAL A 303 0.66 -5.04 10.01
N SER A 304 0.05 -5.04 8.83
CA SER A 304 0.76 -4.70 7.59
C SER A 304 1.34 -3.30 7.63
N LYS A 305 0.55 -2.30 8.04
CA LYS A 305 1.02 -0.90 8.08
C LYS A 305 2.12 -0.69 9.11
N ALA A 306 2.01 -1.36 10.26
CA ALA A 306 3.08 -1.42 11.25
C ALA A 306 4.36 -2.05 10.67
N ARG A 307 4.25 -3.20 9.98
CA ARG A 307 5.37 -3.87 9.31
C ARG A 307 6.00 -3.01 8.21
N VAL A 308 5.20 -2.31 7.42
CA VAL A 308 5.69 -1.40 6.36
C VAL A 308 6.49 -0.26 6.98
N ALA A 309 5.93 0.45 7.97
CA ALA A 309 6.64 1.52 8.67
C ALA A 309 7.95 1.02 9.29
N PHE A 310 7.91 -0.14 9.93
CA PHE A 310 9.06 -0.78 10.56
C PHE A 310 10.14 -1.17 9.53
N SER A 311 9.77 -1.78 8.39
CA SER A 311 10.71 -2.18 7.34
C SER A 311 11.42 -0.98 6.73
N MET A 312 10.71 0.12 6.49
CA MET A 312 11.30 1.36 5.96
C MET A 312 12.26 2.01 6.94
N MET A 313 11.99 1.89 8.24
CA MET A 313 12.83 2.42 9.31
C MET A 313 14.06 1.54 9.55
N ALA A 314 13.89 0.23 9.58
CA ALA A 314 14.89 -0.71 10.09
C ALA A 314 15.56 -1.58 9.01
N GLY A 315 14.97 -1.68 7.82
CA GLY A 315 15.40 -2.61 6.78
C GLY A 315 16.65 -2.21 6.00
N ASN A 316 17.15 -1.00 6.15
CA ASN A 316 18.37 -0.50 5.49
C ASN A 316 18.44 -0.76 3.98
N GLY A 317 17.28 -0.72 3.29
CA GLY A 317 17.16 -0.96 1.84
C GLY A 317 17.14 -2.45 1.42
N GLU A 318 17.29 -3.39 2.34
CA GLU A 318 17.18 -4.82 2.07
C GLU A 318 15.72 -5.24 1.88
N GLN A 319 15.51 -6.27 1.07
CA GLN A 319 14.18 -6.85 0.92
C GLN A 319 13.77 -7.59 2.20
N PRO A 320 12.62 -7.25 2.82
CA PRO A 320 12.21 -7.90 4.05
C PRO A 320 11.82 -9.37 3.83
N ASN A 321 12.13 -10.18 4.82
CA ASN A 321 11.61 -11.52 5.03
C ASN A 321 10.96 -11.59 6.43
N GLU A 322 10.38 -12.72 6.81
CA GLU A 322 9.70 -12.83 8.11
C GLU A 322 10.62 -12.57 9.31
N GLY A 323 11.92 -12.83 9.19
CA GLY A 323 12.92 -12.56 10.25
C GLY A 323 12.98 -11.09 10.64
N PHE A 324 12.74 -10.16 9.69
CA PHE A 324 12.65 -8.73 9.97
C PHE A 324 11.62 -8.38 11.03
N PHE A 325 10.54 -9.15 11.14
CA PHE A 325 9.40 -8.83 11.99
C PHE A 325 9.45 -9.51 13.38
N ARG A 326 10.47 -10.33 13.67
CA ARG A 326 10.62 -10.97 14.99
C ARG A 326 10.73 -9.98 16.16
N PRO A 327 11.50 -8.88 16.06
CA PRO A 327 11.58 -7.89 17.14
C PRO A 327 10.40 -6.93 17.21
N LEU A 328 9.40 -7.06 16.33
CA LEU A 328 8.21 -6.21 16.28
C LEU A 328 7.02 -6.87 16.95
N VAL A 329 6.50 -6.22 17.98
CA VAL A 329 5.25 -6.59 18.67
C VAL A 329 4.17 -5.56 18.33
N ILE A 330 2.96 -6.01 18.02
CA ILE A 330 1.83 -5.14 17.71
C ILE A 330 0.69 -5.47 18.65
N LYS A 331 0.19 -4.45 19.36
CA LYS A 331 -0.96 -4.56 20.26
C LYS A 331 -2.17 -3.83 19.69
N THR A 332 -3.34 -4.47 19.73
CA THR A 332 -4.61 -3.91 19.32
C THR A 332 -5.68 -4.19 20.38
N LYS A 333 -6.81 -3.51 20.26
CA LYS A 333 -8.02 -3.82 21.04
C LYS A 333 -9.16 -4.13 20.09
N GLN A 334 -9.71 -5.33 20.21
CA GLN A 334 -10.85 -5.76 19.41
C GLN A 334 -12.06 -4.84 19.60
N GLY A 335 -12.77 -4.53 18.51
CA GLY A 335 -13.88 -3.59 18.47
C GLY A 335 -13.46 -2.12 18.33
N THR A 336 -12.18 -1.87 18.03
CA THR A 336 -11.67 -0.53 17.71
C THR A 336 -11.43 -0.39 16.20
N MET A 337 -11.19 0.86 15.75
CA MET A 337 -10.87 1.19 14.36
C MET A 337 -9.70 0.37 13.79
N PHE A 338 -8.73 -0.06 14.61
CA PHE A 338 -7.56 -0.83 14.17
C PHE A 338 -7.63 -2.34 14.48
N ASP A 339 -8.78 -2.82 14.94
CA ASP A 339 -9.12 -4.24 15.07
C ASP A 339 -10.65 -4.39 15.12
N PRO A 340 -11.36 -4.01 14.02
CA PRO A 340 -12.81 -4.02 13.98
C PRO A 340 -13.36 -5.44 13.98
N VAL A 341 -14.63 -5.54 14.33
CA VAL A 341 -15.43 -6.78 14.27
C VAL A 341 -16.42 -6.68 13.14
N SER A 342 -16.57 -7.76 12.38
CA SER A 342 -17.58 -7.88 11.32
C SER A 342 -18.98 -7.54 11.87
N PRO A 343 -19.82 -6.80 11.10
CA PRO A 343 -19.67 -6.42 9.69
C PRO A 343 -19.16 -4.98 9.46
N ALA A 344 -18.35 -4.40 10.36
CA ALA A 344 -17.84 -3.04 10.21
C ALA A 344 -17.20 -2.81 8.82
N PRO A 345 -17.51 -1.70 8.12
CA PRO A 345 -17.01 -1.44 6.78
C PRO A 345 -15.51 -1.13 6.79
N CYS A 346 -14.78 -1.60 5.77
CA CYS A 346 -13.32 -1.58 5.72
C CYS A 346 -12.74 -1.03 4.40
N PHE A 347 -13.56 -0.52 3.50
CA PHE A 347 -13.16 -0.16 2.13
C PHE A 347 -11.95 0.77 2.08
N LEU A 348 -11.89 1.75 2.99
CA LEU A 348 -10.82 2.75 3.05
C LEU A 348 -9.73 2.43 4.09
N ASN A 349 -9.60 1.17 4.51
CA ASN A 349 -8.54 0.76 5.46
C ASN A 349 -7.14 1.19 5.00
N GLY A 350 -6.89 1.19 3.69
CA GLY A 350 -5.64 1.63 3.08
C GLY A 350 -5.29 3.07 3.47
N TRP A 351 -6.24 4.01 3.36
CA TRP A 351 -6.02 5.43 3.68
C TRP A 351 -5.79 5.68 5.17
N ALA A 352 -6.54 5.01 6.05
CA ALA A 352 -6.26 5.06 7.48
C ALA A 352 -4.86 4.50 7.78
N GLY A 353 -4.47 3.42 7.11
CA GLY A 353 -3.15 2.83 7.22
C GLY A 353 -2.00 3.74 6.76
N LEU A 354 -2.21 4.62 5.75
CA LEU A 354 -1.21 5.63 5.38
C LEU A 354 -0.94 6.58 6.56
N GLN A 355 -2.00 7.00 7.26
CA GLN A 355 -1.84 7.89 8.43
C GLN A 355 -1.10 7.17 9.57
N VAL A 356 -1.28 5.87 9.75
CA VAL A 356 -0.50 5.09 10.73
C VAL A 356 1.00 5.20 10.46
N ILE A 357 1.44 5.01 9.21
CA ILE A 357 2.86 5.09 8.84
C ILE A 357 3.41 6.51 9.09
N GLU A 358 2.70 7.52 8.63
CA GLU A 358 3.07 8.93 8.82
C GLU A 358 3.22 9.28 10.31
N ILE A 359 2.29 8.83 11.16
CA ILE A 359 2.31 9.14 12.59
C ILE A 359 3.41 8.39 13.35
N ILE A 360 3.72 7.15 12.99
CA ILE A 360 4.89 6.44 13.54
C ILE A 360 6.16 7.26 13.27
N TYR A 361 6.33 7.77 12.05
CA TYR A 361 7.49 8.61 11.73
C TYR A 361 7.47 9.94 12.47
N LYS A 362 6.30 10.58 12.62
CA LYS A 362 6.16 11.82 13.38
C LYS A 362 6.61 11.63 14.83
N ILE A 363 6.10 10.60 15.50
CA ILE A 363 6.44 10.27 16.90
C ILE A 363 7.96 10.11 17.06
N LEU A 364 8.58 9.34 16.18
CA LEU A 364 10.02 9.08 16.24
C LEU A 364 10.86 10.29 15.83
N SER A 365 10.41 11.10 14.86
CA SER A 365 11.12 12.28 14.42
C SER A 365 11.24 13.38 15.49
N GLU A 366 10.30 13.42 16.44
CA GLU A 366 10.37 14.36 17.57
C GLU A 366 11.55 14.06 18.52
N LYS A 367 12.01 12.80 18.56
CA LYS A 367 13.11 12.36 19.43
C LYS A 367 14.42 12.15 18.67
N ILE A 368 14.34 11.67 17.44
CA ILE A 368 15.50 11.42 16.57
C ILE A 368 15.30 12.10 15.21
N PRO A 369 15.25 13.44 15.19
CA PRO A 369 14.90 14.19 13.98
C PRO A 369 15.85 13.93 12.80
N ASN A 370 17.09 13.54 13.09
CA ASN A 370 18.10 13.31 12.05
C ASN A 370 17.89 11.99 11.26
N VAL A 371 17.00 11.13 11.71
CA VAL A 371 16.77 9.80 11.12
C VAL A 371 15.48 9.76 10.27
N PHE A 372 14.44 10.49 10.71
CA PHE A 372 13.12 10.43 10.08
C PHE A 372 12.86 11.64 9.18
N PRO A 373 12.21 11.43 8.02
CA PRO A 373 11.80 12.53 7.14
C PRO A 373 10.62 13.32 7.72
N ALA A 374 10.38 14.50 7.17
CA ALA A 374 9.12 15.20 7.32
C ALA A 374 7.97 14.45 6.63
N SER A 375 6.72 14.86 6.88
CA SER A 375 5.54 14.24 6.29
C SER A 375 5.56 14.32 4.77
N SER A 376 5.15 13.24 4.11
CA SER A 376 4.73 13.30 2.71
C SER A 376 3.37 14.02 2.57
N GLY A 377 2.85 14.18 1.35
CA GLY A 377 1.47 14.64 1.11
C GLY A 377 0.41 13.72 1.76
N GLY A 378 0.83 12.58 2.32
CA GLY A 378 0.07 11.72 3.23
C GLY A 378 -1.18 11.08 2.64
N CYS A 379 -1.26 10.92 1.31
CA CYS A 379 -2.41 10.35 0.63
C CYS A 379 -2.00 9.64 -0.67
N LEU A 380 -2.86 8.76 -1.20
CA LEU A 380 -2.78 8.26 -2.58
C LEU A 380 -3.42 9.23 -3.56
N ALA A 381 -4.23 10.16 -3.08
CA ALA A 381 -5.02 11.10 -3.88
C ALA A 381 -5.73 10.38 -5.04
N ALA A 382 -6.40 9.25 -4.74
CA ALA A 382 -6.93 8.35 -5.75
C ALA A 382 -8.33 8.75 -6.24
N ALA A 383 -8.62 8.35 -7.46
CA ALA A 383 -9.97 8.31 -8.02
C ALA A 383 -10.22 6.94 -8.67
N VAL A 384 -11.46 6.48 -8.62
CA VAL A 384 -11.93 5.34 -9.42
C VAL A 384 -13.07 5.83 -10.29
N TRP A 385 -12.97 5.53 -11.57
CA TRP A 385 -13.82 6.03 -12.64
C TRP A 385 -14.60 4.88 -13.25
N TRP A 386 -15.81 5.14 -13.68
CA TRP A 386 -16.59 4.16 -14.43
C TRP A 386 -17.69 4.82 -15.26
N GLY A 387 -18.21 4.05 -16.18
CA GLY A 387 -19.29 4.48 -17.06
C GLY A 387 -19.71 3.40 -18.04
N LYS A 388 -20.47 3.81 -19.02
CA LYS A 388 -20.82 3.01 -20.21
C LYS A 388 -20.40 3.78 -21.43
N GLY A 389 -19.70 3.11 -22.36
CA GLY A 389 -19.30 3.73 -23.62
C GLY A 389 -20.51 4.13 -24.48
N GLU A 390 -20.55 5.37 -24.96
CA GLU A 390 -21.67 5.89 -25.77
C GLU A 390 -21.93 5.05 -27.03
N ASN A 391 -20.87 4.55 -27.66
CA ASN A 391 -20.95 3.84 -28.94
C ASN A 391 -21.31 2.35 -28.82
N ASN A 392 -20.93 1.67 -27.74
CA ASN A 392 -21.07 0.22 -27.59
C ASN A 392 -21.89 -0.19 -26.37
N ASN A 393 -22.26 0.76 -25.52
CA ASN A 393 -22.97 0.53 -24.25
C ASN A 393 -22.27 -0.49 -23.33
N GLU A 394 -20.95 -0.76 -23.55
CA GLU A 394 -20.18 -1.65 -22.68
C GLU A 394 -19.75 -0.93 -21.40
N PRO A 395 -19.88 -1.55 -20.23
CA PRO A 395 -19.38 -0.98 -19.00
C PRO A 395 -17.85 -0.98 -18.96
N TRP A 396 -17.28 0.09 -18.43
CA TRP A 396 -15.84 0.23 -18.22
C TRP A 396 -15.57 0.78 -16.81
N ALA A 397 -14.39 0.49 -16.29
CA ALA A 397 -13.88 1.08 -15.04
C ALA A 397 -12.36 1.24 -15.13
N ASP A 398 -11.81 2.21 -14.43
CA ASP A 398 -10.36 2.44 -14.28
C ASP A 398 -10.05 3.09 -12.93
N GLY A 399 -8.79 2.97 -12.48
CA GLY A 399 -8.29 3.55 -11.23
C GLY A 399 -7.08 4.46 -11.47
N SER A 400 -7.08 5.63 -10.85
CA SER A 400 -5.99 6.58 -10.98
C SER A 400 -5.52 7.09 -9.60
N PRO A 401 -4.45 6.53 -9.02
CA PRO A 401 -3.74 7.17 -7.93
C PRO A 401 -2.88 8.31 -8.47
N HIS A 402 -2.75 9.40 -7.70
CA HIS A 402 -1.98 10.56 -8.12
C HIS A 402 -0.76 10.81 -7.21
N PRO A 403 0.41 11.14 -7.79
CA PRO A 403 1.62 11.44 -7.03
C PRO A 403 1.46 12.66 -6.10
N ILE A 404 2.19 12.64 -5.01
CA ILE A 404 2.28 13.67 -3.99
C ILE A 404 3.74 14.12 -3.81
N GLY A 405 4.00 15.17 -3.05
CA GLY A 405 5.35 15.51 -2.63
C GLY A 405 5.80 14.66 -1.44
N GLN A 406 7.05 14.19 -1.43
CA GLN A 406 7.64 13.51 -0.28
C GLN A 406 8.26 14.51 0.70
N GLY A 407 8.29 14.17 1.98
CA GLY A 407 8.91 14.97 3.00
C GLY A 407 10.42 15.13 2.80
N ALA A 408 10.96 16.28 3.15
CA ALA A 408 12.40 16.49 3.21
C ALA A 408 13.02 15.72 4.39
N PHE A 409 14.32 15.46 4.32
CA PHE A 409 15.05 14.70 5.33
C PHE A 409 16.42 15.34 5.62
N ASN A 410 17.10 14.84 6.64
CA ASN A 410 18.44 15.32 6.95
C ASN A 410 19.42 14.99 5.81
N GLY A 411 19.87 16.03 5.10
CA GLY A 411 20.78 15.92 3.97
C GLY A 411 20.15 16.12 2.59
N GLY A 412 18.82 16.13 2.46
CA GLY A 412 18.16 16.22 1.15
C GLY A 412 16.79 16.87 1.11
N ASP A 413 16.53 17.52 -0.02
CA ASP A 413 15.20 18.00 -0.37
C ASP A 413 14.26 16.80 -0.59
N GLY A 414 12.96 16.96 -0.32
CA GLY A 414 11.95 15.93 -0.57
C GLY A 414 11.78 15.65 -2.07
N ILE A 415 11.50 14.39 -2.40
CA ILE A 415 11.25 13.96 -3.79
C ILE A 415 9.94 14.56 -4.28
N THR A 416 9.99 15.18 -5.45
CA THR A 416 8.83 15.79 -6.11
C THR A 416 8.03 14.74 -6.88
N SER A 417 6.70 14.81 -6.82
CA SER A 417 5.79 14.00 -7.63
C SER A 417 6.06 12.49 -7.52
N MET A 418 5.98 11.95 -6.31
CA MET A 418 6.13 10.51 -6.04
C MET A 418 4.94 10.01 -5.25
N HIS A 419 4.50 8.78 -5.51
CA HIS A 419 3.43 8.17 -4.71
C HIS A 419 3.86 7.95 -3.26
N HIS A 420 2.88 7.85 -2.37
CA HIS A 420 3.15 7.52 -0.98
C HIS A 420 3.98 6.23 -0.89
N ASN A 421 4.98 6.22 -0.04
CA ASN A 421 5.95 5.13 0.06
C ASN A 421 5.35 3.76 0.41
N SER A 422 4.15 3.70 1.01
CA SER A 422 3.44 2.43 1.21
C SER A 422 2.65 1.94 0.00
N ALA A 423 2.52 2.77 -1.05
CA ALA A 423 1.76 2.42 -2.24
C ALA A 423 2.61 1.77 -3.33
N GLY A 424 3.82 2.28 -3.61
CA GLY A 424 4.69 1.75 -4.66
C GLY A 424 4.07 1.79 -6.07
N THR A 425 2.94 2.49 -6.22
CA THR A 425 2.19 2.62 -7.47
C THR A 425 2.86 3.59 -8.44
N ARG A 426 2.38 3.61 -9.68
CA ARG A 426 2.82 4.51 -10.73
C ARG A 426 1.62 5.29 -11.29
N ILE A 427 1.90 6.41 -11.93
CA ILE A 427 0.93 7.12 -12.76
C ILE A 427 0.92 6.49 -14.16
N SER A 428 -0.25 6.25 -14.73
CA SER A 428 -0.35 5.82 -16.12
C SER A 428 0.05 6.95 -17.07
N PRO A 429 0.69 6.67 -18.19
CA PRO A 429 0.93 7.67 -19.22
C PRO A 429 -0.39 8.30 -19.72
N THR A 430 -0.34 9.59 -20.04
CA THR A 430 -1.51 10.34 -20.54
C THR A 430 -2.14 9.67 -21.76
N GLU A 431 -1.32 9.19 -22.69
CA GLU A 431 -1.74 8.52 -23.92
C GLU A 431 -2.51 7.22 -23.63
N ILE A 432 -2.12 6.47 -22.59
CA ILE A 432 -2.84 5.27 -22.15
C ILE A 432 -4.18 5.66 -21.56
N TRP A 433 -4.22 6.68 -20.71
CA TRP A 433 -5.47 7.15 -20.12
C TRP A 433 -6.46 7.61 -21.16
N GLU A 434 -6.05 8.49 -22.10
CA GLU A 434 -6.92 9.05 -23.15
C GLU A 434 -7.34 8.02 -24.19
N SER A 435 -6.51 7.01 -24.46
CA SER A 435 -6.85 5.95 -25.43
C SER A 435 -7.86 4.93 -24.89
N ARG A 436 -7.98 4.82 -23.56
CA ARG A 436 -8.83 3.80 -22.90
C ARG A 436 -10.08 4.37 -22.27
N ASN A 437 -10.05 5.62 -21.89
CA ASN A 437 -11.09 6.26 -21.10
C ASN A 437 -11.66 7.48 -21.83
N PRO A 438 -12.93 7.82 -21.64
CA PRO A 438 -13.56 8.94 -22.34
C PRO A 438 -13.27 10.28 -21.67
N TRP A 439 -12.00 10.62 -21.50
CA TRP A 439 -11.58 11.93 -20.99
C TRP A 439 -10.35 12.48 -21.70
N LEU A 440 -10.14 13.79 -21.58
CA LEU A 440 -8.91 14.50 -21.93
C LEU A 440 -8.15 14.86 -20.64
N VAL A 441 -6.85 14.76 -20.71
CA VAL A 441 -5.96 15.23 -19.65
C VAL A 441 -5.49 16.64 -19.98
N ASN A 442 -6.27 17.63 -19.58
CA ASN A 442 -5.98 19.04 -19.87
C ASN A 442 -4.70 19.53 -19.18
N LYS A 443 -4.34 18.93 -18.06
CA LYS A 443 -3.23 19.39 -17.25
C LYS A 443 -2.59 18.31 -16.41
N ILE A 444 -1.27 18.22 -16.46
CA ILE A 444 -0.41 17.57 -15.47
C ILE A 444 0.80 18.48 -15.28
N GLU A 445 0.88 19.16 -14.15
CA GLU A 445 1.99 20.06 -13.84
C GLU A 445 2.44 19.94 -12.39
N LEU A 446 3.70 20.26 -12.11
CA LEU A 446 4.19 20.43 -10.75
C LEU A 446 3.45 21.59 -10.08
N ALA A 447 2.97 21.34 -8.87
CA ALA A 447 2.26 22.36 -8.11
C ALA A 447 3.25 23.33 -7.46
N LYS A 448 3.45 24.48 -8.10
CA LYS A 448 4.27 25.58 -7.59
C LYS A 448 3.85 25.95 -6.16
N ASP A 449 4.81 26.22 -5.28
CA ASP A 449 4.61 26.62 -3.87
C ASP A 449 3.91 25.55 -2.99
N SER A 450 3.79 24.32 -3.44
CA SER A 450 3.13 23.26 -2.68
C SER A 450 4.01 22.64 -1.59
N CYS A 451 5.32 22.76 -1.67
CA CYS A 451 6.27 22.20 -0.71
C CYS A 451 6.29 22.94 0.63
N GLY A 452 6.72 22.26 1.70
CA GLY A 452 7.09 22.89 2.96
C GLY A 452 8.50 23.51 2.89
N ALA A 453 8.66 24.73 3.36
CA ALA A 453 9.97 25.39 3.42
C ALA A 453 10.86 24.80 4.51
N GLY A 454 12.17 24.79 4.28
CA GLY A 454 13.17 24.29 5.21
C GLY A 454 14.60 24.55 4.69
N LYS A 455 15.60 24.21 5.48
CA LYS A 455 16.99 24.04 4.99
C LYS A 455 16.99 23.10 3.79
N TYR A 456 16.20 22.03 3.91
CA TYR A 456 15.79 21.15 2.83
C TYR A 456 14.29 21.30 2.62
N ARG A 457 13.86 21.71 1.43
CA ARG A 457 12.45 21.87 1.10
C ARG A 457 11.77 20.51 0.87
N GLY A 458 10.51 20.41 1.18
CA GLY A 458 9.70 19.26 0.77
C GLY A 458 9.58 19.13 -0.75
N GLY A 459 9.16 17.98 -1.22
CA GLY A 459 8.80 17.72 -2.61
C GLY A 459 7.54 18.46 -3.02
N LEU A 460 7.39 18.77 -4.28
CA LEU A 460 6.18 19.35 -4.85
C LEU A 460 5.13 18.26 -5.11
N GLY A 461 3.86 18.59 -4.90
CA GLY A 461 2.73 17.84 -5.42
C GLY A 461 2.45 18.18 -6.89
N LEU A 462 1.29 17.76 -7.37
CA LEU A 462 0.79 17.98 -8.73
C LEU A 462 -0.52 18.77 -8.74
N ASN A 463 -0.78 19.41 -9.87
CA ASN A 463 -2.11 19.81 -10.31
C ASN A 463 -2.45 19.00 -11.58
N LEU A 464 -3.55 18.24 -11.52
CA LEU A 464 -4.03 17.42 -12.62
C LEU A 464 -5.47 17.85 -12.94
N GLU A 465 -5.82 17.95 -14.22
CA GLU A 465 -7.16 18.27 -14.66
C GLU A 465 -7.60 17.32 -15.76
N PHE A 466 -8.75 16.67 -15.53
CA PHE A 466 -9.40 15.74 -16.45
C PHE A 466 -10.73 16.34 -16.90
N GLU A 467 -10.97 16.43 -18.20
CA GLU A 467 -12.23 16.85 -18.81
C GLU A 467 -12.94 15.65 -19.42
N MET A 468 -14.22 15.50 -19.13
CA MET A 468 -15.01 14.37 -19.58
C MET A 468 -15.49 14.55 -21.02
N LEU A 469 -15.26 13.54 -21.86
CA LEU A 469 -15.76 13.49 -23.24
C LEU A 469 -17.12 12.80 -23.35
N GLU A 470 -17.48 12.01 -22.35
CA GLU A 470 -18.76 11.30 -22.20
C GLU A 470 -19.24 11.39 -20.76
N GLU A 471 -20.49 10.98 -20.50
CA GLU A 471 -20.99 10.83 -19.14
C GLU A 471 -20.14 9.83 -18.36
N THR A 472 -19.58 10.27 -17.27
CA THR A 472 -18.63 9.49 -16.44
C THR A 472 -18.99 9.62 -14.97
N TYR A 473 -18.82 8.56 -14.23
CA TYR A 473 -18.93 8.54 -12.77
C TYR A 473 -17.54 8.45 -12.14
N VAL A 474 -17.35 9.11 -11.00
CA VAL A 474 -16.08 9.05 -10.27
C VAL A 474 -16.32 8.99 -8.76
N THR A 475 -15.57 8.13 -8.10
CA THR A 475 -15.37 8.19 -6.65
C THR A 475 -14.01 8.81 -6.35
N THR A 476 -13.97 9.87 -5.55
CA THR A 476 -12.74 10.52 -5.12
C THR A 476 -12.38 10.07 -3.71
N VAL A 477 -11.10 9.74 -3.49
CA VAL A 477 -10.59 9.27 -2.19
C VAL A 477 -9.32 10.02 -1.84
N VAL A 478 -9.50 11.18 -1.20
CA VAL A 478 -8.39 12.07 -0.86
C VAL A 478 -8.48 12.46 0.61
N GLU A 479 -7.43 12.23 1.34
CA GLU A 479 -7.20 12.59 2.74
C GLU A 479 -6.20 13.74 2.86
N ARG A 480 -5.99 14.24 4.07
CA ARG A 480 -5.07 15.34 4.37
C ARG A 480 -5.45 16.64 3.67
N THR A 481 -6.76 16.90 3.62
CA THR A 481 -7.32 18.14 3.09
C THR A 481 -7.37 19.25 4.16
N ASN A 482 -7.60 18.86 5.42
CA ASN A 482 -7.69 19.76 6.56
C ASN A 482 -6.42 19.80 7.42
N PHE A 483 -5.50 18.85 7.22
CA PHE A 483 -4.29 18.68 8.04
C PHE A 483 -3.06 18.70 7.14
N PRO A 484 -2.39 19.86 7.02
CA PRO A 484 -1.24 19.99 6.13
C PRO A 484 -0.10 19.04 6.52
N PRO A 485 0.67 18.55 5.56
CA PRO A 485 1.87 17.76 5.80
C PRO A 485 2.85 18.54 6.68
N TRP A 486 3.26 17.94 7.80
CA TRP A 486 4.09 18.58 8.83
C TRP A 486 5.59 18.57 8.47
N GLY A 487 6.32 19.61 8.91
CA GLY A 487 7.77 19.69 8.81
C GLY A 487 8.47 19.12 10.05
N VAL A 488 9.78 18.88 9.95
CA VAL A 488 10.66 18.39 11.04
C VAL A 488 11.76 19.40 11.30
N ASN A 489 12.21 19.49 12.55
CA ASN A 489 13.36 20.32 12.96
C ASN A 489 13.27 21.76 12.47
N ASN A 490 12.16 22.47 12.79
CA ASN A 490 11.81 23.83 12.35
C ASN A 490 11.38 23.97 10.89
N GLY A 491 11.38 22.89 10.10
CA GLY A 491 10.81 22.89 8.75
C GLY A 491 9.32 23.24 8.77
N LYS A 492 8.81 23.84 7.70
CA LYS A 492 7.42 24.30 7.62
C LYS A 492 6.52 23.25 6.99
N ALA A 493 5.22 23.37 7.30
CA ALA A 493 4.20 22.54 6.68
C ALA A 493 4.07 22.85 5.19
N ALA A 494 3.62 21.83 4.43
CA ALA A 494 3.34 21.93 3.00
C ALA A 494 1.85 22.19 2.72
N ARG A 495 1.50 22.35 1.44
CA ARG A 495 0.11 22.45 0.98
C ARG A 495 -0.62 21.12 1.21
N SER A 496 -1.86 21.21 1.70
CA SER A 496 -2.79 20.06 1.80
C SER A 496 -3.27 19.59 0.42
N ASN A 497 -3.82 18.37 0.37
CA ASN A 497 -4.52 17.85 -0.80
C ASN A 497 -5.86 18.57 -1.00
N ASN A 498 -6.37 18.59 -2.22
CA ASN A 498 -7.72 19.05 -2.53
C ASN A 498 -8.23 18.46 -3.85
N VAL A 499 -9.57 18.35 -4.01
CA VAL A 499 -10.22 17.95 -5.27
C VAL A 499 -11.38 18.90 -5.55
N ILE A 500 -11.40 19.45 -6.74
CA ILE A 500 -12.41 20.42 -7.17
C ILE A 500 -13.11 19.86 -8.41
N LEU A 501 -14.42 19.67 -8.31
CA LEU A 501 -15.29 19.38 -9.43
C LEU A 501 -15.74 20.71 -10.05
N ASN A 502 -15.50 20.88 -11.33
CA ASN A 502 -15.86 22.06 -12.10
C ASN A 502 -17.03 21.71 -13.03
N THR A 503 -18.22 22.16 -12.66
CA THR A 503 -19.47 21.89 -13.39
C THR A 503 -20.06 23.15 -13.98
N LYS A 504 -21.08 23.01 -14.84
CA LYS A 504 -21.86 24.14 -15.36
C LYS A 504 -22.52 24.99 -14.26
N ASN A 505 -22.76 24.38 -13.07
CA ASN A 505 -23.39 25.04 -11.93
C ASN A 505 -22.38 25.66 -10.96
N GLY A 506 -21.08 25.59 -11.26
CA GLY A 506 -20.00 26.13 -10.43
C GLY A 506 -19.03 25.09 -9.93
N LYS A 507 -18.17 25.49 -8.98
CA LYS A 507 -17.10 24.67 -8.41
C LYS A 507 -17.51 24.05 -7.08
N LEU A 508 -17.28 22.75 -6.91
CA LEU A 508 -17.57 22.01 -5.69
C LEU A 508 -16.28 21.37 -5.16
N ASN A 509 -16.06 21.40 -3.85
CA ASN A 509 -14.96 20.70 -3.20
C ASN A 509 -15.40 19.27 -2.85
N VAL A 510 -14.73 18.26 -3.42
CA VAL A 510 -15.18 16.87 -3.40
C VAL A 510 -14.06 15.87 -3.10
N PRO A 511 -13.27 16.04 -2.03
CA PRO A 511 -12.09 15.20 -1.78
C PRO A 511 -12.43 13.74 -1.44
N LYS A 512 -13.61 13.48 -0.86
CA LYS A 512 -14.06 12.14 -0.47
C LYS A 512 -15.56 12.02 -0.77
N LYS A 513 -15.87 11.54 -1.97
CA LYS A 513 -17.25 11.42 -2.45
C LYS A 513 -17.40 10.20 -3.37
N THR A 514 -18.46 9.42 -3.13
CA THR A 514 -18.86 8.28 -3.94
C THR A 514 -19.72 8.70 -5.11
N GLY A 515 -19.45 8.15 -6.30
CA GLY A 515 -20.36 8.16 -7.44
C GLY A 515 -20.75 9.54 -7.94
N LEU A 516 -19.80 10.49 -7.99
CA LEU A 516 -20.03 11.78 -8.58
C LEU A 516 -20.26 11.64 -10.08
N LYS A 517 -21.37 12.15 -10.57
CA LYS A 517 -21.67 12.21 -12.00
C LYS A 517 -21.03 13.45 -12.62
N LEU A 518 -20.28 13.25 -13.69
CA LEU A 518 -19.75 14.28 -14.56
C LEU A 518 -20.37 14.14 -15.94
N ASN A 519 -20.85 15.23 -16.49
CA ASN A 519 -21.34 15.28 -17.86
C ASN A 519 -20.20 15.65 -18.81
N LYS A 520 -20.41 15.43 -20.10
CA LYS A 520 -19.50 15.88 -21.16
C LYS A 520 -19.16 17.36 -21.04
N GLY A 521 -17.86 17.70 -21.09
CA GLY A 521 -17.33 19.05 -20.95
C GLY A 521 -17.20 19.54 -19.51
N GLU A 522 -17.57 18.75 -18.50
CA GLU A 522 -17.25 19.06 -17.09
C GLU A 522 -15.87 18.51 -16.74
N SER A 523 -15.17 19.16 -15.79
CA SER A 523 -13.83 18.76 -15.42
C SER A 523 -13.66 18.53 -13.92
N ILE A 524 -12.67 17.73 -13.55
CA ILE A 524 -12.26 17.52 -12.17
C ILE A 524 -10.77 17.81 -12.03
N ILE A 525 -10.42 18.52 -10.97
CA ILE A 525 -9.07 19.00 -10.70
C ILE A 525 -8.56 18.38 -9.41
N PHE A 526 -7.49 17.61 -9.48
CA PHE A 526 -6.75 17.12 -8.33
C PHE A 526 -5.58 18.04 -8.03
N LYS A 527 -5.53 18.58 -6.82
CA LYS A 527 -4.41 19.35 -6.28
C LYS A 527 -3.74 18.54 -5.20
N THR A 528 -2.69 17.81 -5.53
CA THR A 528 -2.04 16.94 -4.54
C THR A 528 -1.12 17.72 -3.61
N GLY A 529 -0.98 17.24 -2.38
CA GLY A 529 -0.19 17.88 -1.34
C GLY A 529 1.31 17.80 -1.60
N GLY A 530 2.04 18.79 -1.13
CA GLY A 530 3.48 18.76 -1.07
C GLY A 530 4.01 17.96 0.12
N GLY A 531 5.32 17.75 0.19
CA GLY A 531 6.00 17.23 1.37
C GLY A 531 6.42 18.32 2.34
N GLY A 532 6.45 18.03 3.65
CA GLY A 532 6.95 18.94 4.68
C GLY A 532 8.43 19.26 4.54
N GLY A 533 8.84 20.45 5.00
CA GLY A 533 10.24 20.88 5.03
C GLY A 533 11.03 20.27 6.19
N TYR A 534 12.35 20.23 6.07
CA TYR A 534 13.27 19.79 7.12
C TYR A 534 14.30 20.86 7.43
N GLY A 535 14.54 21.13 8.71
CA GLY A 535 15.49 22.15 9.18
C GLY A 535 14.98 23.58 8.99
N ASP A 536 15.64 24.53 9.63
CA ASP A 536 15.23 25.93 9.59
C ASP A 536 15.37 26.50 8.16
N PRO A 537 14.32 27.12 7.59
CA PRO A 537 14.37 27.75 6.27
C PRO A 537 15.50 28.79 6.12
N ILE A 538 15.90 29.47 7.20
CA ILE A 538 16.98 30.46 7.18
C ILE A 538 18.32 29.87 6.78
N GLU A 539 18.51 28.56 6.99
CA GLU A 539 19.72 27.83 6.63
C GLU A 539 19.77 27.39 5.16
N ARG A 540 18.67 27.61 4.37
CA ARG A 540 18.68 27.24 2.95
C ARG A 540 19.61 28.17 2.17
N SER A 541 20.57 27.59 1.44
CA SER A 541 21.54 28.36 0.69
C SER A 541 20.91 29.17 -0.45
N ASN A 542 21.41 30.39 -0.70
CA ASN A 542 20.95 31.24 -1.79
C ASN A 542 21.00 30.53 -3.16
N LYS A 543 22.00 29.68 -3.39
CA LYS A 543 22.12 28.88 -4.63
C LYS A 543 20.93 27.96 -4.83
N LYS A 544 20.46 27.27 -3.77
CA LYS A 544 19.28 26.39 -3.84
C LYS A 544 18.00 27.19 -4.05
N ILE A 545 17.84 28.34 -3.36
CA ILE A 545 16.66 29.21 -3.52
C ILE A 545 16.61 29.76 -4.94
N LEU A 546 17.73 30.21 -5.50
CA LEU A 546 17.81 30.69 -6.87
C LEU A 546 17.47 29.60 -7.89
N ASN A 547 17.96 28.38 -7.66
CA ASN A 547 17.60 27.24 -8.51
C ASN A 547 16.10 26.94 -8.46
N ASP A 548 15.49 26.91 -7.27
CA ASP A 548 14.05 26.67 -7.13
C ASP A 548 13.22 27.75 -7.83
N LEU A 549 13.66 29.02 -7.79
CA LEU A 549 13.03 30.12 -8.53
C LEU A 549 13.18 29.93 -10.05
N LYS A 550 14.37 29.56 -10.53
CA LYS A 550 14.64 29.33 -11.96
C LYS A 550 13.83 28.17 -12.52
N GLN A 551 13.64 27.13 -11.74
CA GLN A 551 12.84 25.95 -12.09
C GLN A 551 11.33 26.17 -11.86
N GLU A 552 10.92 27.35 -11.41
CA GLU A 552 9.55 27.68 -11.07
C GLU A 552 8.90 26.76 -10.00
N TYR A 553 9.72 26.11 -9.18
CA TYR A 553 9.22 25.30 -8.06
C TYR A 553 8.58 26.16 -6.97
N ILE A 554 9.12 27.37 -6.76
CA ILE A 554 8.62 28.35 -5.81
C ILE A 554 8.51 29.73 -6.46
N SER A 555 7.58 30.54 -5.98
CA SER A 555 7.36 31.92 -6.41
C SER A 555 8.26 32.91 -5.64
N LYS A 556 8.29 34.16 -6.10
CA LYS A 556 8.96 35.25 -5.38
C LYS A 556 8.28 35.52 -4.05
N GLU A 557 6.96 35.48 -4.03
CA GLU A 557 6.12 35.67 -2.84
C GLU A 557 6.40 34.57 -1.80
N TYR A 558 6.60 33.33 -2.26
CA TYR A 558 7.01 32.23 -1.39
C TYR A 558 8.38 32.46 -0.77
N VAL A 559 9.35 32.96 -1.55
CA VAL A 559 10.69 33.28 -1.07
C VAL A 559 10.64 34.41 -0.04
N GLU A 560 9.92 35.50 -0.30
CA GLU A 560 9.75 36.61 0.64
C GLU A 560 9.17 36.16 1.97
N LYS A 561 8.18 35.26 1.93
CA LYS A 561 7.52 34.72 3.11
C LYS A 561 8.38 33.75 3.92
N HIS A 562 9.13 32.88 3.26
CA HIS A 562 9.76 31.75 3.91
C HIS A 562 11.29 31.79 3.98
N TYR A 563 11.95 32.61 3.12
CA TYR A 563 13.41 32.71 3.01
C TYR A 563 13.87 34.17 3.09
N PRO A 564 13.60 34.90 4.20
CA PRO A 564 13.90 36.33 4.32
C PRO A 564 15.40 36.65 4.18
N GLN A 565 16.28 35.65 4.40
CA GLN A 565 17.73 35.82 4.23
C GLN A 565 18.16 35.90 2.76
N PHE A 566 17.29 35.56 1.81
CA PHE A 566 17.64 35.54 0.39
C PHE A 566 17.91 36.94 -0.14
N LYS A 567 19.12 37.16 -0.52
CA LYS A 567 19.55 38.39 -1.23
C LYS A 567 19.73 38.05 -2.69
N LYS A 568 18.97 38.71 -3.56
CA LYS A 568 19.18 38.57 -4.99
C LYS A 568 20.59 39.09 -5.30
N THR A 569 21.53 38.21 -5.60
CA THR A 569 22.81 38.61 -6.15
C THR A 569 22.53 39.33 -7.47
N LYS A 570 22.92 40.57 -7.61
CA LYS A 570 22.96 41.26 -8.91
C LYS A 570 23.94 40.47 -9.76
N GLU A 571 23.42 39.68 -10.70
CA GLU A 571 24.20 39.25 -11.87
C GLU A 571 24.26 40.39 -12.86
#